data_84a075ee7da4d00353e21632ec989448
#
_entry.id   84a075ee7da4d00353e21632ec989448
#
_cell.length_a   1.000
_cell.length_b   1.000
_cell.length_c   1.000
_cell.angle_alpha   90.00
_cell.angle_beta   90.00
_cell.angle_gamma   90.00
#
_symmetry.space_group_name_H-M   'P 1'
#
loop_
_entity.id
_entity.type
_entity.pdbx_description
1 polymer ?
#
loop_
_entity_poly.entity_id
_entity_poly.type
_entity_poly.pdbx_seq_one_letter_code
_entity_poly.pdbx_strand_id
1 'polypeptide(L)'
;MAGTEHLIEVPEDQDPWPLLFEIADATREGTWVLVGGLMVHAHAIRAGVAPSRTTRDVDLLLDIGASRVSDVAGPLQSMGFAPLHANSATPLHRFTRGEDVVDVMVEPGIRARWSRRSVLVAPAARQALDRRDRYVLQGTTKSVRIAVPDPLGAIVAKAAAYHVDQRDPGRHLEDLAVLMASGGGRRALGLERLARRDKQHLRPALDALIDEGHDAWSVLEFGDRLVAQRARRAIAEAVDQPTRSRGATGKM
;
A
#
# COMPACT_ATOMS: atom_id res chain seq x y z
N MET A 1 -4.10 12.78 12.91
CA MET A 1 -5.48 12.35 13.25
C MET A 1 -5.46 10.83 13.35
N ALA A 2 -6.17 10.22 14.32
CA ALA A 2 -6.29 8.76 14.35
C ALA A 2 -7.05 8.31 13.10
N GLY A 3 -6.50 7.33 12.38
CA GLY A 3 -7.17 6.71 11.23
C GLY A 3 -8.43 5.96 11.67
N THR A 4 -9.26 5.59 10.72
CA THR A 4 -10.45 4.76 10.96
C THR A 4 -10.02 3.32 11.30
N GLU A 5 -10.76 2.65 12.19
CA GLU A 5 -10.56 1.24 12.47
C GLU A 5 -11.55 0.38 11.65
N HIS A 6 -11.04 -0.67 11.03
CA HIS A 6 -11.80 -1.61 10.21
C HIS A 6 -11.57 -3.03 10.69
N LEU A 7 -12.65 -3.78 10.93
CA LEU A 7 -12.60 -5.22 11.17
C LEU A 7 -12.84 -5.95 9.85
N ILE A 8 -11.94 -6.85 9.48
CA ILE A 8 -12.10 -7.71 8.31
C ILE A 8 -11.77 -9.17 8.66
N GLU A 9 -12.55 -10.08 8.11
CA GLU A 9 -12.27 -11.53 8.19
C GLU A 9 -11.33 -11.91 7.04
N VAL A 10 -10.23 -12.59 7.35
CA VAL A 10 -9.24 -12.99 6.36
C VAL A 10 -9.04 -14.51 6.38
N PRO A 11 -8.72 -15.15 5.25
CA PRO A 11 -8.45 -16.57 5.17
C PRO A 11 -7.07 -16.89 5.79
N GLU A 12 -7.05 -17.06 7.12
CA GLU A 12 -5.84 -17.28 7.91
C GLU A 12 -4.99 -18.48 7.44
N ASP A 13 -5.59 -19.44 6.76
CA ASP A 13 -4.96 -20.67 6.22
C ASP A 13 -4.42 -20.51 4.79
N GLN A 14 -4.64 -19.38 4.16
CA GLN A 14 -4.19 -19.10 2.78
C GLN A 14 -3.01 -18.12 2.76
N ASP A 15 -1.95 -18.50 2.02
CA ASP A 15 -0.79 -17.62 1.84
C ASP A 15 -1.18 -16.28 1.16
N PRO A 16 -0.56 -15.17 1.61
CA PRO A 16 0.46 -15.04 2.65
C PRO A 16 -0.11 -14.57 4.01
N TRP A 17 -1.40 -14.78 4.31
CA TRP A 17 -2.00 -14.32 5.57
C TRP A 17 -1.35 -14.93 6.80
N PRO A 18 -1.02 -16.27 6.84
CA PRO A 18 -0.31 -16.84 7.99
C PRO A 18 1.00 -16.12 8.29
N LEU A 19 1.76 -15.79 7.25
CA LEU A 19 3.00 -15.04 7.38
C LEU A 19 2.77 -13.62 7.94
N LEU A 20 1.72 -12.92 7.47
CA LEU A 20 1.39 -11.59 8.00
C LEU A 20 1.03 -11.63 9.47
N PHE A 21 0.26 -12.65 9.91
CA PHE A 21 -0.04 -12.86 11.33
C PHE A 21 1.22 -13.10 12.16
N GLU A 22 2.14 -13.93 11.66
CA GLU A 22 3.42 -14.23 12.33
C GLU A 22 4.27 -12.97 12.50
N ILE A 23 4.35 -12.14 11.45
CA ILE A 23 5.08 -10.86 11.48
C ILE A 23 4.43 -9.88 12.48
N ALA A 24 3.10 -9.79 12.46
CA ALA A 24 2.37 -8.87 13.36
C ALA A 24 2.56 -9.26 14.84
N ASP A 25 2.58 -10.56 15.15
CA ASP A 25 2.86 -11.07 16.50
C ASP A 25 4.31 -10.84 16.94
N ALA A 26 5.27 -10.93 16.01
CA ALA A 26 6.70 -10.79 16.30
C ALA A 26 7.18 -9.33 16.37
N THR A 27 6.39 -8.37 15.86
CA THR A 27 6.77 -6.96 15.77
C THR A 27 5.84 -6.08 16.60
N ARG A 28 6.34 -4.92 17.04
CA ARG A 28 5.53 -3.95 17.78
C ARG A 28 4.55 -3.23 16.84
N GLU A 29 3.28 -3.11 17.25
CA GLU A 29 2.26 -2.32 16.52
C GLU A 29 2.77 -0.91 16.22
N GLY A 30 2.51 -0.44 14.99
CA GLY A 30 2.88 0.90 14.53
C GLY A 30 4.31 1.05 14.02
N THR A 31 5.13 0.00 14.02
CA THR A 31 6.49 0.05 13.45
C THR A 31 6.52 0.02 11.92
N TRP A 32 5.48 -0.49 11.31
CA TRP A 32 5.33 -0.62 9.87
C TRP A 32 3.87 -0.47 9.43
N VAL A 33 3.70 -0.27 8.14
CA VAL A 33 2.42 -0.20 7.44
C VAL A 33 2.42 -1.26 6.35
N LEU A 34 1.36 -2.05 6.23
CA LEU A 34 1.19 -3.01 5.14
C LEU A 34 0.99 -2.25 3.83
N VAL A 35 1.78 -2.58 2.82
CA VAL A 35 1.66 -2.03 1.46
C VAL A 35 1.62 -3.17 0.43
N GLY A 36 1.87 -2.90 -0.84
CA GLY A 36 1.98 -3.94 -1.85
C GLY A 36 0.68 -4.63 -2.25
N GLY A 37 0.77 -5.89 -2.64
CA GLY A 37 -0.36 -6.69 -3.12
C GLY A 37 -1.34 -7.05 -2.01
N LEU A 38 -0.83 -7.44 -0.84
CA LEU A 38 -1.67 -7.86 0.28
C LEU A 38 -2.48 -6.69 0.88
N MET A 39 -1.97 -5.46 0.81
CA MET A 39 -2.74 -4.24 1.10
C MET A 39 -3.96 -4.13 0.17
N VAL A 40 -3.81 -4.42 -1.12
CA VAL A 40 -4.93 -4.41 -2.08
C VAL A 40 -5.97 -5.46 -1.71
N HIS A 41 -5.53 -6.66 -1.32
CA HIS A 41 -6.42 -7.72 -0.82
C HIS A 41 -7.20 -7.27 0.42
N ALA A 42 -6.55 -6.62 1.39
CA ALA A 42 -7.22 -6.12 2.59
C ALA A 42 -8.33 -5.11 2.25
N HIS A 43 -8.08 -4.20 1.30
CA HIS A 43 -9.11 -3.28 0.81
C HIS A 43 -10.23 -3.99 0.05
N ALA A 44 -9.88 -4.96 -0.78
CA ALA A 44 -10.82 -5.76 -1.57
C ALA A 44 -11.77 -6.55 -0.64
N ILE A 45 -11.23 -7.29 0.33
CA ILE A 45 -12.02 -8.03 1.34
C ILE A 45 -12.97 -7.08 2.09
N ARG A 46 -12.47 -5.95 2.56
CA ARG A 46 -13.30 -4.95 3.26
C ARG A 46 -14.49 -4.49 2.44
N ALA A 47 -14.33 -4.38 1.13
CA ALA A 47 -15.35 -3.86 0.22
C ALA A 47 -16.20 -4.96 -0.44
N GLY A 48 -15.89 -6.24 -0.22
CA GLY A 48 -16.54 -7.36 -0.90
C GLY A 48 -16.21 -7.44 -2.40
N VAL A 49 -15.06 -6.91 -2.82
CA VAL A 49 -14.55 -6.95 -4.19
C VAL A 49 -13.54 -8.08 -4.32
N ALA A 50 -13.55 -8.80 -5.43
CA ALA A 50 -12.56 -9.82 -5.70
C ALA A 50 -11.17 -9.20 -5.95
N PRO A 51 -10.07 -9.74 -5.37
CA PRO A 51 -8.72 -9.30 -5.69
C PRO A 51 -8.35 -9.66 -7.14
N SER A 52 -7.53 -8.82 -7.79
CA SER A 52 -7.15 -9.01 -9.20
C SER A 52 -6.27 -10.23 -9.44
N ARG A 53 -5.45 -10.60 -8.47
CA ARG A 53 -4.42 -11.65 -8.57
C ARG A 53 -4.05 -12.18 -7.21
N THR A 54 -3.40 -13.33 -7.18
CA THR A 54 -2.75 -13.83 -5.97
C THR A 54 -1.50 -13.00 -5.65
N THR A 55 -1.18 -12.84 -4.37
CA THR A 55 0.09 -12.29 -3.89
C THR A 55 0.74 -13.31 -2.95
N ARG A 56 2.06 -13.38 -2.96
CA ARG A 56 2.84 -14.28 -2.09
C ARG A 56 3.76 -13.53 -1.14
N ASP A 57 4.04 -12.29 -1.47
CA ASP A 57 4.97 -11.45 -0.73
C ASP A 57 4.22 -10.59 0.30
N VAL A 58 4.83 -10.37 1.46
CA VAL A 58 4.38 -9.37 2.43
C VAL A 58 5.26 -8.14 2.31
N ASP A 59 4.68 -7.01 1.91
CA ASP A 59 5.38 -5.75 1.72
C ASP A 59 5.19 -4.84 2.94
N LEU A 60 6.26 -4.47 3.62
CA LEU A 60 6.27 -3.63 4.81
C LEU A 60 6.93 -2.29 4.56
N LEU A 61 6.21 -1.21 4.78
CA LEU A 61 6.73 0.14 4.78
C LEU A 61 7.01 0.57 6.22
N LEU A 62 8.29 0.80 6.55
CA LEU A 62 8.70 1.17 7.90
C LEU A 62 8.37 2.63 8.22
N ASP A 63 7.77 2.86 9.38
CA ASP A 63 7.63 4.20 9.95
C ASP A 63 8.88 4.55 10.76
N ILE A 64 9.91 5.08 10.11
CA ILE A 64 11.19 5.42 10.74
C ILE A 64 11.05 6.57 11.77
N GLY A 65 9.95 7.31 11.75
CA GLY A 65 9.60 8.26 12.81
C GLY A 65 9.22 7.56 14.14
N ALA A 66 8.71 6.34 14.07
CA ALA A 66 8.25 5.54 15.21
C ALA A 66 9.15 4.34 15.52
N SER A 67 10.03 3.93 14.61
CA SER A 67 10.82 2.70 14.70
C SER A 67 12.19 2.82 14.03
N ARG A 68 13.01 1.78 14.23
CA ARG A 68 14.28 1.58 13.52
C ARG A 68 14.14 0.38 12.59
N VAL A 69 15.00 0.26 11.59
CA VAL A 69 15.05 -0.91 10.71
C VAL A 69 15.24 -2.21 11.51
N SER A 70 16.03 -2.15 12.60
CA SER A 70 16.27 -3.28 13.51
C SER A 70 15.01 -3.81 14.19
N ASP A 71 13.99 -2.96 14.38
CA ASP A 71 12.76 -3.32 15.10
C ASP A 71 11.86 -4.23 14.24
N VAL A 72 12.16 -4.35 12.94
CA VAL A 72 11.52 -5.30 12.03
C VAL A 72 12.51 -6.35 11.53
N ALA A 73 13.71 -5.95 11.10
CA ALA A 73 14.72 -6.89 10.59
C ALA A 73 15.22 -7.88 11.66
N GLY A 74 15.32 -7.47 12.92
CA GLY A 74 15.69 -8.36 14.04
C GLY A 74 14.66 -9.47 14.26
N PRO A 75 13.37 -9.16 14.48
CA PRO A 75 12.30 -10.15 14.53
C PRO A 75 12.27 -11.09 13.30
N LEU A 76 12.37 -10.56 12.08
CA LEU A 76 12.43 -11.40 10.88
C LEU A 76 13.59 -12.40 10.93
N GLN A 77 14.79 -11.97 11.37
CA GLN A 77 15.91 -12.89 11.54
C GLN A 77 15.65 -13.93 12.63
N SER A 78 15.02 -13.56 13.74
CA SER A 78 14.64 -14.50 14.81
C SER A 78 13.61 -15.54 14.34
N MET A 79 12.76 -15.18 13.36
CA MET A 79 11.83 -16.07 12.68
C MET A 79 12.51 -16.96 11.61
N GLY A 80 13.82 -16.84 11.41
CA GLY A 80 14.59 -17.61 10.43
C GLY A 80 14.69 -16.98 9.04
N PHE A 81 14.25 -15.73 8.86
CA PHE A 81 14.44 -15.03 7.58
C PHE A 81 15.88 -14.58 7.40
N ALA A 82 16.40 -14.77 6.20
CA ALA A 82 17.70 -14.24 5.80
C ALA A 82 17.53 -13.10 4.78
N PRO A 83 18.33 -12.03 4.87
CA PRO A 83 18.31 -10.99 3.85
C PRO A 83 18.83 -11.54 2.52
N LEU A 84 18.07 -11.35 1.45
CA LEU A 84 18.50 -11.76 0.11
C LEU A 84 19.62 -10.85 -0.40
N HIS A 85 20.79 -11.45 -0.66
CA HIS A 85 21.99 -10.76 -1.13
C HIS A 85 22.11 -10.90 -2.64
N ALA A 86 21.60 -9.94 -3.42
CA ALA A 86 21.83 -9.92 -4.86
C ALA A 86 23.26 -9.44 -5.19
N ASN A 87 23.66 -8.28 -4.67
CA ASN A 87 25.03 -7.73 -4.65
C ASN A 87 25.10 -6.57 -3.64
N SER A 88 26.33 -6.08 -3.36
CA SER A 88 26.54 -5.01 -2.37
C SER A 88 26.00 -3.64 -2.80
N ALA A 89 25.80 -3.40 -4.09
CA ALA A 89 25.31 -2.12 -4.63
C ALA A 89 23.78 -2.04 -4.63
N THR A 90 23.06 -3.17 -4.59
CA THR A 90 21.60 -3.20 -4.56
C THR A 90 21.07 -2.86 -3.16
N PRO A 91 20.12 -1.92 -3.01
CA PRO A 91 19.48 -1.67 -1.73
C PRO A 91 18.87 -2.95 -1.16
N LEU A 92 19.02 -3.13 0.16
CA LEU A 92 18.37 -4.22 0.86
C LEU A 92 16.88 -3.94 0.92
N HIS A 93 16.07 -4.89 0.53
CA HIS A 93 14.62 -4.82 0.70
C HIS A 93 14.02 -6.19 1.02
N ARG A 94 14.62 -7.28 0.53
CA ARG A 94 14.00 -8.60 0.56
C ARG A 94 14.64 -9.51 1.63
N PHE A 95 13.76 -10.12 2.41
CA PHE A 95 14.08 -11.19 3.35
C PHE A 95 13.34 -12.46 2.91
N THR A 96 13.98 -13.62 2.99
CA THR A 96 13.42 -14.89 2.55
C THR A 96 13.59 -15.98 3.60
N ARG A 97 12.57 -16.87 3.69
CA ARG A 97 12.57 -18.09 4.51
C ARG A 97 11.87 -19.20 3.72
N GLY A 98 12.62 -20.10 3.09
CA GLY A 98 12.03 -21.04 2.12
C GLY A 98 11.35 -20.29 0.97
N GLU A 99 10.03 -20.48 0.80
CA GLU A 99 9.23 -19.78 -0.19
C GLU A 99 8.65 -18.44 0.32
N ASP A 100 8.70 -18.21 1.62
CA ASP A 100 8.21 -16.97 2.23
C ASP A 100 9.07 -15.77 1.84
N VAL A 101 8.44 -14.68 1.47
CA VAL A 101 9.09 -13.43 1.06
C VAL A 101 8.52 -12.26 1.82
N VAL A 102 9.40 -11.45 2.42
CA VAL A 102 9.05 -10.19 3.07
C VAL A 102 9.91 -9.07 2.47
N ASP A 103 9.25 -8.10 1.87
CA ASP A 103 9.92 -6.90 1.35
C ASP A 103 9.78 -5.74 2.35
N VAL A 104 10.92 -5.10 2.67
CA VAL A 104 11.02 -4.02 3.65
C VAL A 104 11.47 -2.74 2.96
N MET A 105 10.70 -1.68 3.10
CA MET A 105 10.92 -0.39 2.43
C MET A 105 10.83 0.78 3.39
N VAL A 106 11.38 1.92 2.98
CA VAL A 106 11.35 3.19 3.74
C VAL A 106 10.91 4.36 2.87
N GLU A 107 10.55 5.48 3.51
CA GLU A 107 10.19 6.71 2.81
C GLU A 107 11.41 7.41 2.18
N PRO A 108 11.20 8.22 1.12
CA PRO A 108 12.24 9.07 0.52
C PRO A 108 12.80 10.08 1.53
N GLY A 109 14.11 10.34 1.41
CA GLY A 109 14.80 11.30 2.29
C GLY A 109 15.33 10.68 3.60
N ILE A 110 14.94 9.47 3.92
CA ILE A 110 15.44 8.73 5.08
C ILE A 110 16.66 7.90 4.69
N ARG A 111 17.79 8.11 5.39
CA ARG A 111 19.00 7.28 5.22
C ARG A 111 18.95 6.08 6.16
N ALA A 112 18.00 5.16 5.90
CA ALA A 112 17.92 3.92 6.64
C ALA A 112 18.96 2.91 6.16
N ARG A 113 19.63 2.24 7.08
CA ARG A 113 20.64 1.21 6.79
C ARG A 113 20.43 -0.02 7.66
N TRP A 114 20.70 -1.18 7.05
CA TRP A 114 20.80 -2.47 7.74
C TRP A 114 22.05 -3.22 7.25
N SER A 115 22.86 -3.76 8.16
CA SER A 115 24.11 -4.45 7.82
C SER A 115 24.97 -3.68 6.81
N ARG A 116 25.19 -2.37 7.02
CA ARG A 116 25.94 -1.43 6.16
C ARG A 116 25.30 -1.15 4.80
N ARG A 117 24.14 -1.74 4.46
CA ARG A 117 23.42 -1.51 3.19
C ARG A 117 22.29 -0.50 3.39
N SER A 118 22.03 0.32 2.38
CA SER A 118 20.82 1.16 2.37
C SER A 118 19.58 0.30 2.16
N VAL A 119 18.45 0.70 2.78
CA VAL A 119 17.16 0.06 2.57
C VAL A 119 16.48 0.67 1.34
N LEU A 120 15.68 -0.12 0.64
CA LEU A 120 14.95 0.33 -0.54
C LEU A 120 13.98 1.47 -0.18
N VAL A 121 13.96 2.50 -1.01
CA VAL A 121 13.04 3.63 -0.89
C VAL A 121 11.79 3.35 -1.73
N ALA A 122 10.61 3.37 -1.10
CA ALA A 122 9.35 3.25 -1.82
C ALA A 122 8.86 4.63 -2.29
N PRO A 123 8.45 4.78 -3.56
CA PRO A 123 7.81 6.00 -4.03
C PRO A 123 6.48 6.21 -3.28
N ALA A 124 6.10 7.47 -3.04
CA ALA A 124 4.88 7.84 -2.31
C ALA A 124 4.73 7.24 -0.90
N ALA A 125 5.81 6.72 -0.29
CA ALA A 125 5.79 6.15 1.05
C ALA A 125 5.28 7.14 2.10
N ARG A 126 5.68 8.42 2.01
CA ARG A 126 5.20 9.48 2.91
C ARG A 126 3.67 9.58 2.90
N GLN A 127 3.05 9.53 1.72
CA GLN A 127 1.61 9.60 1.57
C GLN A 127 0.90 8.39 2.19
N ALA A 128 1.51 7.21 2.08
CA ALA A 128 1.00 5.99 2.70
C ALA A 128 1.10 6.04 4.24
N LEU A 129 2.20 6.59 4.78
CA LEU A 129 2.39 6.75 6.22
C LEU A 129 1.47 7.83 6.82
N ASP A 130 1.28 8.97 6.12
CA ASP A 130 0.45 10.10 6.60
C ASP A 130 -1.06 9.79 6.53
N ARG A 131 -1.47 8.81 5.72
CA ARG A 131 -2.86 8.42 5.47
C ARG A 131 -3.05 6.94 5.77
N ARG A 132 -3.06 6.57 7.02
CA ARG A 132 -3.22 5.18 7.44
C ARG A 132 -4.43 5.00 8.31
N ASP A 133 -5.14 3.91 8.06
CA ASP A 133 -6.19 3.36 8.88
C ASP A 133 -5.65 2.19 9.70
N ARG A 134 -6.40 1.78 10.71
CA ARG A 134 -6.13 0.58 11.50
C ARG A 134 -7.02 -0.54 11.00
N TYR A 135 -6.43 -1.70 10.73
CA TYR A 135 -7.16 -2.90 10.38
C TYR A 135 -7.00 -3.92 11.51
N VAL A 136 -8.12 -4.45 11.98
CA VAL A 136 -8.18 -5.64 12.82
C VAL A 136 -8.45 -6.81 11.88
N LEU A 137 -7.43 -7.63 11.64
CA LEU A 137 -7.55 -8.84 10.84
C LEU A 137 -8.04 -9.95 11.75
N GLN A 138 -9.23 -10.47 11.46
CA GLN A 138 -9.82 -11.58 12.18
C GLN A 138 -9.56 -12.87 11.39
N GLY A 139 -8.70 -13.71 11.92
CA GLY A 139 -8.52 -15.08 11.45
C GLY A 139 -9.45 -16.05 12.17
N THR A 140 -9.28 -17.34 11.90
CA THR A 140 -10.06 -18.40 12.55
C THR A 140 -9.66 -18.60 14.01
N THR A 141 -8.36 -18.45 14.31
CA THR A 141 -7.80 -18.77 15.63
C THR A 141 -7.35 -17.54 16.41
N LYS A 142 -7.03 -16.45 15.72
CA LYS A 142 -6.50 -15.23 16.34
C LYS A 142 -6.87 -13.97 15.58
N SER A 143 -6.63 -12.83 16.19
CA SER A 143 -6.75 -11.52 15.54
C SER A 143 -5.50 -10.69 15.77
N VAL A 144 -5.12 -9.89 14.78
CA VAL A 144 -4.00 -8.96 14.86
C VAL A 144 -4.41 -7.57 14.39
N ARG A 145 -3.71 -6.55 14.92
CA ARG A 145 -3.89 -5.15 14.49
C ARG A 145 -2.71 -4.74 13.64
N ILE A 146 -3.01 -4.16 12.49
CA ILE A 146 -2.00 -3.62 11.57
C ILE A 146 -2.41 -2.23 11.09
N ALA A 147 -1.43 -1.46 10.63
CA ALA A 147 -1.67 -0.22 9.91
C ALA A 147 -1.70 -0.50 8.40
N VAL A 148 -2.65 0.12 7.70
CA VAL A 148 -2.81 0.02 6.24
C VAL A 148 -3.06 1.43 5.71
N PRO A 149 -2.50 1.86 4.56
CA PRO A 149 -2.86 3.14 3.96
C PRO A 149 -4.38 3.22 3.76
N ASP A 150 -4.97 4.39 4.00
CA ASP A 150 -6.39 4.59 3.65
C ASP A 150 -6.60 4.41 2.13
N PRO A 151 -7.83 4.28 1.62
CA PRO A 151 -8.06 4.02 0.20
C PRO A 151 -7.36 5.02 -0.73
N LEU A 152 -7.32 6.31 -0.37
CA LEU A 152 -6.61 7.30 -1.18
C LEU A 152 -5.10 7.12 -1.11
N GLY A 153 -4.54 6.83 0.06
CA GLY A 153 -3.12 6.53 0.26
C GLY A 153 -2.69 5.29 -0.53
N ALA A 154 -3.52 4.24 -0.53
CA ALA A 154 -3.28 3.01 -1.30
C ALA A 154 -3.28 3.27 -2.81
N ILE A 155 -4.26 4.03 -3.32
CA ILE A 155 -4.35 4.41 -4.73
C ILE A 155 -3.11 5.24 -5.14
N VAL A 156 -2.70 6.22 -4.33
CA VAL A 156 -1.50 7.03 -4.62
C VAL A 156 -0.23 6.18 -4.60
N ALA A 157 -0.09 5.24 -3.66
CA ALA A 157 1.06 4.36 -3.57
C ALA A 157 1.17 3.44 -4.80
N LYS A 158 0.06 2.86 -5.27
CA LYS A 158 0.03 2.00 -6.47
C LYS A 158 0.26 2.79 -7.76
N ALA A 159 -0.28 4.00 -7.87
CA ALA A 159 0.00 4.88 -9.00
C ALA A 159 1.48 5.29 -9.06
N ALA A 160 2.11 5.54 -7.92
CA ALA A 160 3.54 5.82 -7.87
C ALA A 160 4.39 4.60 -8.24
N ALA A 161 3.99 3.40 -7.82
CA ALA A 161 4.64 2.14 -8.18
C ALA A 161 4.55 1.88 -9.71
N TYR A 162 3.39 2.12 -10.32
CA TYR A 162 3.21 2.04 -11.78
C TYR A 162 4.23 2.88 -12.54
N HIS A 163 4.51 4.08 -12.04
CA HIS A 163 5.45 5.00 -12.70
C HIS A 163 6.91 4.53 -12.65
N VAL A 164 7.31 3.74 -11.65
CA VAL A 164 8.72 3.35 -11.44
C VAL A 164 9.00 1.87 -11.74
N ASP A 165 8.00 1.01 -11.73
CA ASP A 165 8.15 -0.41 -12.05
C ASP A 165 8.18 -0.60 -13.56
N GLN A 166 9.37 -1.00 -14.07
CA GLN A 166 9.56 -1.26 -15.50
C GLN A 166 9.45 -2.75 -15.86
N ARG A 167 9.28 -3.64 -14.88
CA ARG A 167 9.22 -5.08 -15.13
C ARG A 167 7.81 -5.54 -15.45
N ASP A 168 6.84 -5.10 -14.64
CA ASP A 168 5.44 -5.46 -14.78
C ASP A 168 4.54 -4.29 -14.32
N PRO A 169 4.50 -3.19 -15.08
CA PRO A 169 3.69 -2.04 -14.71
C PRO A 169 2.18 -2.36 -14.78
N GLY A 170 1.76 -3.30 -15.62
CA GLY A 170 0.34 -3.67 -15.82
C GLY A 170 -0.33 -4.11 -14.53
N ARG A 171 0.37 -4.90 -13.70
CA ARG A 171 -0.17 -5.36 -12.41
C ARG A 171 -0.58 -4.22 -11.47
N HIS A 172 0.09 -3.06 -11.55
CA HIS A 172 -0.26 -1.89 -10.73
C HIS A 172 -1.52 -1.21 -11.22
N LEU A 173 -1.84 -1.28 -12.53
CA LEU A 173 -3.10 -0.80 -13.08
C LEU A 173 -4.27 -1.69 -12.67
N GLU A 174 -4.07 -3.02 -12.65
CA GLU A 174 -5.06 -3.97 -12.12
C GLU A 174 -5.32 -3.74 -10.64
N ASP A 175 -4.26 -3.60 -9.83
CA ASP A 175 -4.35 -3.26 -8.41
C ASP A 175 -5.09 -1.92 -8.20
N LEU A 176 -4.85 -0.92 -9.05
CA LEU A 176 -5.58 0.36 -9.03
C LEU A 176 -7.06 0.21 -9.35
N ALA A 177 -7.41 -0.64 -10.32
CA ALA A 177 -8.81 -0.93 -10.64
C ALA A 177 -9.55 -1.49 -9.41
N VAL A 178 -8.95 -2.47 -8.72
CA VAL A 178 -9.49 -3.04 -7.48
C VAL A 178 -9.61 -1.99 -6.36
N LEU A 179 -8.58 -1.18 -6.14
CA LEU A 179 -8.61 -0.13 -5.13
C LEU A 179 -9.65 0.95 -5.41
N MET A 180 -9.85 1.31 -6.67
CA MET A 180 -10.89 2.26 -7.08
C MET A 180 -12.29 1.69 -6.89
N ALA A 181 -12.49 0.37 -7.13
CA ALA A 181 -13.73 -0.31 -6.80
C ALA A 181 -13.99 -0.32 -5.28
N SER A 182 -12.95 -0.62 -4.50
CA SER A 182 -13.01 -0.77 -3.04
C SER A 182 -13.08 0.55 -2.27
N GLY A 183 -12.65 1.66 -2.88
CA GLY A 183 -12.48 2.96 -2.21
C GLY A 183 -13.78 3.72 -1.99
N GLY A 184 -14.86 3.30 -2.61
CA GLY A 184 -16.13 4.01 -2.56
C GLY A 184 -16.16 5.27 -3.42
N GLY A 185 -17.14 6.15 -3.17
CA GLY A 185 -17.33 7.37 -3.95
C GLY A 185 -16.36 8.50 -3.56
N ARG A 186 -16.45 9.62 -4.28
CA ARG A 186 -15.62 10.83 -4.12
C ARG A 186 -15.42 11.28 -2.66
N ARG A 187 -16.49 11.25 -1.87
CA ARG A 187 -16.45 11.67 -0.45
C ARG A 187 -15.70 10.65 0.43
N ALA A 188 -15.93 9.35 0.18
CA ALA A 188 -15.27 8.29 0.93
C ALA A 188 -13.76 8.27 0.67
N LEU A 189 -13.33 8.56 -0.55
CA LEU A 189 -11.92 8.72 -0.93
C LEU A 189 -11.27 9.97 -0.31
N GLY A 190 -12.04 10.97 0.11
CA GLY A 190 -11.48 12.22 0.66
C GLY A 190 -10.60 12.98 -0.32
N LEU A 191 -11.05 13.12 -1.57
CA LEU A 191 -10.26 13.70 -2.68
C LEU A 191 -9.84 15.15 -2.44
N GLU A 192 -10.49 15.86 -1.51
CA GLU A 192 -10.08 17.19 -1.06
C GLU A 192 -8.72 17.22 -0.36
N ARG A 193 -8.22 16.05 0.08
CA ARG A 193 -6.91 15.88 0.75
C ARG A 193 -5.75 15.69 -0.23
N LEU A 194 -6.01 15.67 -1.55
CA LEU A 194 -4.97 15.49 -2.57
C LEU A 194 -3.96 16.63 -2.53
N ALA A 195 -2.70 16.29 -2.22
CA ALA A 195 -1.59 17.19 -2.29
C ALA A 195 -0.99 17.25 -3.72
N ARG A 196 -0.16 18.27 -4.00
CA ARG A 196 0.50 18.42 -5.31
C ARG A 196 1.28 17.16 -5.73
N ARG A 197 2.00 16.54 -4.80
CA ARG A 197 2.77 15.29 -5.06
C ARG A 197 1.87 14.12 -5.39
N ASP A 198 0.72 13.99 -4.71
CA ASP A 198 -0.23 12.93 -5.01
C ASP A 198 -0.70 13.00 -6.47
N LYS A 199 -1.03 14.23 -6.92
CA LYS A 199 -1.47 14.50 -8.30
C LYS A 199 -0.39 14.13 -9.32
N GLN A 200 0.87 14.36 -9.01
CA GLN A 200 2.01 13.97 -9.85
C GLN A 200 2.13 12.45 -9.98
N HIS A 201 1.91 11.71 -8.89
CA HIS A 201 1.93 10.25 -8.91
C HIS A 201 0.72 9.65 -9.62
N LEU A 202 -0.46 10.24 -9.45
CA LEU A 202 -1.72 9.73 -10.00
C LEU A 202 -1.81 9.90 -11.52
N ARG A 203 -1.35 11.03 -12.06
CA ARG A 203 -1.58 11.41 -13.46
C ARG A 203 -1.21 10.31 -14.47
N PRO A 204 0.00 9.72 -14.47
CA PRO A 204 0.37 8.71 -15.46
C PRO A 204 -0.55 7.47 -15.45
N ALA A 205 -0.96 7.02 -14.27
CA ALA A 205 -1.82 5.85 -14.14
C ALA A 205 -3.29 6.17 -14.54
N LEU A 206 -3.78 7.38 -14.23
CA LEU A 206 -5.10 7.82 -14.65
C LEU A 206 -5.20 7.99 -16.17
N ASP A 207 -4.12 8.46 -16.81
CA ASP A 207 -4.03 8.60 -18.27
C ASP A 207 -4.01 7.22 -18.93
N ALA A 208 -3.26 6.24 -18.39
CA ALA A 208 -3.27 4.86 -18.87
C ALA A 208 -4.64 4.20 -18.75
N LEU A 209 -5.40 4.50 -17.70
CA LEU A 209 -6.73 3.95 -17.43
C LEU A 209 -7.87 4.80 -18.03
N ILE A 210 -7.59 5.73 -18.95
CA ILE A 210 -8.62 6.57 -19.57
C ILE A 210 -9.55 5.76 -20.46
N ASP A 211 -9.02 4.77 -21.16
CA ASP A 211 -9.77 3.82 -21.97
C ASP A 211 -10.56 2.86 -21.07
N GLU A 212 -11.88 2.92 -21.16
CA GLU A 212 -12.77 2.02 -20.41
C GLU A 212 -12.69 0.56 -20.91
N GLY A 213 -12.09 0.31 -22.06
CA GLY A 213 -11.76 -1.01 -22.61
C GLY A 213 -10.40 -1.55 -22.21
N HIS A 214 -9.58 -0.79 -21.46
CA HIS A 214 -8.24 -1.23 -21.05
C HIS A 214 -8.29 -2.54 -20.24
N ASP A 215 -7.37 -3.47 -20.51
CA ASP A 215 -7.33 -4.82 -19.92
C ASP A 215 -7.34 -4.84 -18.39
N ALA A 216 -6.75 -3.84 -17.75
CA ALA A 216 -6.76 -3.72 -16.28
C ALA A 216 -8.18 -3.66 -15.69
N TRP A 217 -9.19 -3.28 -16.44
CA TRP A 217 -10.58 -3.29 -15.98
C TRP A 217 -11.22 -4.68 -16.03
N SER A 218 -10.64 -5.62 -16.80
CA SER A 218 -11.18 -6.98 -16.97
C SER A 218 -11.08 -7.84 -15.72
N VAL A 219 -10.24 -7.46 -14.75
CA VAL A 219 -10.09 -8.16 -13.46
C VAL A 219 -11.29 -7.95 -12.52
N LEU A 220 -12.18 -7.01 -12.86
CA LEU A 220 -13.36 -6.67 -12.06
C LEU A 220 -14.64 -7.22 -12.68
N GLU A 221 -15.54 -7.70 -11.83
CA GLU A 221 -16.92 -7.96 -12.20
C GLU A 221 -17.58 -6.68 -12.74
N PHE A 222 -18.63 -6.83 -13.57
CA PHE A 222 -19.24 -5.69 -14.27
C PHE A 222 -19.66 -4.56 -13.34
N GLY A 223 -20.30 -4.86 -12.21
CA GLY A 223 -20.74 -3.87 -11.23
C GLY A 223 -19.58 -3.09 -10.61
N ASP A 224 -18.54 -3.81 -10.16
CA ASP A 224 -17.34 -3.23 -9.56
C ASP A 224 -16.55 -2.39 -10.57
N ARG A 225 -16.49 -2.82 -11.82
CA ARG A 225 -15.88 -2.08 -12.92
C ARG A 225 -16.52 -0.70 -13.09
N LEU A 226 -17.85 -0.64 -13.10
CA LEU A 226 -18.56 0.64 -13.20
C LEU A 226 -18.26 1.57 -12.01
N VAL A 227 -18.15 1.01 -10.79
CA VAL A 227 -17.76 1.78 -9.59
C VAL A 227 -16.35 2.30 -9.75
N ALA A 228 -15.40 1.45 -10.14
CA ALA A 228 -14.00 1.80 -10.34
C ALA A 228 -13.80 2.88 -11.40
N GLN A 229 -14.46 2.77 -12.53
CA GLN A 229 -14.39 3.76 -13.62
C GLN A 229 -14.98 5.12 -13.20
N ARG A 230 -16.06 5.13 -12.40
CA ARG A 230 -16.59 6.37 -11.80
C ARG A 230 -15.58 6.98 -10.80
N ALA A 231 -14.96 6.16 -9.97
CA ALA A 231 -13.93 6.61 -9.04
C ALA A 231 -12.73 7.21 -9.80
N ARG A 232 -12.25 6.54 -10.87
CA ARG A 232 -11.19 7.06 -11.74
C ARG A 232 -11.53 8.45 -12.27
N ARG A 233 -12.75 8.65 -12.82
CA ARG A 233 -13.18 9.95 -13.32
C ARG A 233 -13.18 11.01 -12.23
N ALA A 234 -13.73 10.70 -11.06
CA ALA A 234 -13.73 11.62 -9.91
C ALA A 234 -12.33 11.99 -9.42
N ILE A 235 -11.38 11.02 -9.42
CA ILE A 235 -9.99 11.28 -9.06
C ILE A 235 -9.33 12.17 -10.13
N ALA A 236 -9.53 11.90 -11.43
CA ALA A 236 -8.98 12.71 -12.52
C ALA A 236 -9.46 14.17 -12.45
N GLU A 237 -10.75 14.40 -12.22
CA GLU A 237 -11.30 15.74 -12.00
C GLU A 237 -10.64 16.45 -10.81
N ALA A 238 -10.39 15.73 -9.69
CA ALA A 238 -9.75 16.30 -8.52
C ALA A 238 -8.26 16.58 -8.73
N VAL A 239 -7.59 15.78 -9.57
CA VAL A 239 -6.20 15.99 -9.98
C VAL A 239 -6.06 17.26 -10.80
N ASP A 240 -7.00 17.56 -11.67
CA ASP A 240 -6.98 18.73 -12.56
C ASP A 240 -7.37 20.04 -11.84
N GLN A 241 -8.07 19.98 -10.72
CA GLN A 241 -8.38 21.17 -9.93
C GLN A 241 -7.10 21.78 -9.33
N PRO A 242 -6.98 23.11 -9.24
CA PRO A 242 -5.86 23.73 -8.56
C PRO A 242 -5.82 23.30 -7.08
N THR A 243 -4.62 23.03 -6.58
CA THR A 243 -4.44 22.68 -5.16
C THR A 243 -4.81 23.92 -4.32
N ARG A 244 -5.83 23.79 -3.47
CA ARG A 244 -6.17 24.87 -2.54
C ARG A 244 -4.95 25.14 -1.64
N SER A 245 -4.36 26.32 -1.74
CA SER A 245 -3.39 26.79 -0.75
C SER A 245 -4.10 26.79 0.61
N ARG A 246 -3.55 26.11 1.61
CA ARG A 246 -3.98 26.32 3.01
C ARG A 246 -3.80 27.80 3.27
N GLY A 247 -4.90 28.52 3.36
CA GLY A 247 -4.91 29.95 3.65
C GLY A 247 -4.05 30.19 4.88
N ALA A 248 -3.11 31.11 4.75
CA ALA A 248 -2.48 31.73 5.89
C ALA A 248 -3.62 32.37 6.69
N THR A 249 -3.98 31.75 7.81
CA THR A 249 -4.80 32.39 8.84
C THR A 249 -4.03 33.61 9.27
N GLY A 250 -4.47 34.77 8.77
CA GLY A 250 -3.93 36.08 9.13
C GLY A 250 -3.93 36.23 10.65
N LYS A 251 -2.77 36.53 11.20
CA LYS A 251 -2.66 37.20 12.46
C LYS A 251 -3.27 38.60 12.27
N MET A 252 -4.38 38.88 12.89
CA MET A 252 -4.71 40.19 13.42
C MET A 252 -4.38 40.21 14.89
#